data_7aa985476d6c815e8606604eb61f2a2d
#
_entry.id   7aa985476d6c815e8606604eb61f2a2d
#
_cell.length_a   1.000
_cell.length_b   1.000
_cell.length_c   1.000
_cell.angle_alpha   90.00
_cell.angle_beta   90.00
_cell.angle_gamma   90.00
#
_symmetry.space_group_name_H-M   'P 1'
#
loop_
_entity.id
_entity.type
_entity.pdbx_description
1 polymer ?
#
loop_
_entity_poly.entity_id
_entity_poly.type
_entity_poly.pdbx_seq_one_letter_code
_entity_poly.pdbx_strand_id
1 'polypeptide(L)'
;MYGSACLVSVFLHLCMMNITTAVHEDITGGIFLKDKFMHTDIILSYDQVGPMMCVADCLMYTDCNAVNYRPDQLHCQLLTETNPVNQLWNRTGSYYSQMESWRKVNKR
;
A
#
# COMPACT_ATOMS: atom_id res chain seq x y z
N MET A 1 -2.05 -31.81 18.88
CA MET A 1 -2.10 -31.43 18.42
C MET A 1 -1.97 -30.91 17.82
N TYR A 2 -1.82 -31.00 17.38
CA TYR A 2 -1.71 -30.33 16.70
C TYR A 2 -2.27 -29.91 16.14
N GLY A 3 -2.63 -30.09 16.12
CA GLY A 3 -2.98 -29.74 15.49
C GLY A 3 -3.64 -29.27 15.03
N SER A 4 -3.79 -28.96 15.15
CA SER A 4 -4.39 -28.45 14.72
C SER A 4 -4.39 -27.58 14.01
N ALA A 5 -5.07 -27.77 13.53
CA ALA A 5 -5.22 -26.93 12.52
C ALA A 5 -4.25 -25.91 12.56
N CYS A 6 -3.86 -25.18 12.44
CA CYS A 6 -2.77 -24.28 12.54
C CYS A 6 -1.78 -24.68 13.59
N LEU A 7 -1.95 -25.84 14.16
CA LEU A 7 -1.04 -26.29 15.19
C LEU A 7 0.30 -26.67 14.64
N VAL A 8 0.27 -27.34 13.52
CA VAL A 8 1.51 -27.69 12.85
C VAL A 8 1.98 -26.47 12.09
N SER A 9 3.24 -26.30 11.96
CA SER A 9 3.77 -25.12 11.29
C SER A 9 3.15 -24.91 9.91
N VAL A 10 2.88 -25.97 9.20
CA VAL A 10 2.27 -25.84 7.88
C VAL A 10 0.88 -25.24 7.98
N PHE A 11 0.13 -25.65 8.98
CA PHE A 11 -1.20 -25.08 9.16
C PHE A 11 -1.16 -23.63 9.59
N LEU A 12 -0.16 -23.26 10.36
CA LEU A 12 0.00 -21.88 10.73
C LEU A 12 0.20 -21.01 9.51
N HIS A 13 1.01 -21.46 8.60
CA HIS A 13 1.24 -20.72 7.37
C HIS A 13 -0.04 -20.59 6.57
N LEU A 14 -0.81 -21.64 6.49
CA LEU A 14 -2.06 -21.58 5.74
C LEU A 14 -3.03 -20.57 6.35
N CYS A 15 -3.12 -20.57 7.67
CA CYS A 15 -4.01 -19.62 8.33
C CYS A 15 -3.61 -18.19 8.06
N MET A 16 -2.33 -17.93 8.10
CA MET A 16 -1.86 -16.57 7.86
C MET A 16 -2.06 -16.18 6.41
N MET A 17 -1.87 -17.10 5.49
CA MET A 17 -2.08 -16.80 4.10
C MET A 17 -3.53 -16.47 3.81
N ASN A 18 -4.45 -17.16 4.47
CA ASN A 18 -5.86 -16.86 4.29
C ASN A 18 -6.19 -15.45 4.73
N ILE A 19 -5.65 -15.02 5.85
CA ILE A 19 -5.89 -13.68 6.34
C ILE A 19 -5.34 -12.66 5.37
N THR A 20 -4.15 -12.91 4.85
CA THR A 20 -3.53 -12.01 3.90
C THR A 20 -4.36 -11.88 2.64
N THR A 21 -4.87 -13.00 2.16
CA THR A 21 -5.68 -13.00 0.95
C THR A 21 -6.93 -12.17 1.13
N ALA A 22 -7.58 -12.30 2.29
CA ALA A 22 -8.79 -11.52 2.54
C ALA A 22 -8.50 -10.03 2.51
N VAL A 23 -7.39 -9.62 3.10
CA VAL A 23 -7.03 -8.21 3.10
C VAL A 23 -6.79 -7.73 1.68
N HIS A 24 -6.11 -8.54 0.87
CA HIS A 24 -5.81 -8.14 -0.49
C HIS A 24 -7.07 -7.97 -1.33
N GLU A 25 -8.08 -8.77 -1.08
CA GLU A 25 -9.30 -8.68 -1.87
C GLU A 25 -10.00 -7.35 -1.71
N ASP A 26 -9.72 -6.64 -0.63
CA ASP A 26 -10.36 -5.37 -0.38
C ASP A 26 -9.62 -4.19 -1.00
N ILE A 27 -8.48 -4.44 -1.62
CA ILE A 27 -7.65 -3.36 -2.13
C ILE A 27 -7.41 -3.57 -3.61
N THR A 28 -8.27 -2.99 -4.42
CA THR A 28 -8.16 -3.09 -5.86
C THR A 28 -8.66 -1.81 -6.49
N GLY A 29 -8.38 -1.65 -7.75
CA GLY A 29 -9.00 -0.62 -8.56
C GLY A 29 -8.40 0.76 -8.46
N GLY A 30 -7.34 0.92 -7.71
CA GLY A 30 -6.71 2.23 -7.62
C GLY A 30 -5.78 2.51 -8.78
N ILE A 31 -5.22 3.70 -8.78
CA ILE A 31 -4.40 4.17 -9.88
C ILE A 31 -3.06 4.66 -9.37
N PHE A 32 -1.98 4.18 -10.00
CA PHE A 32 -0.65 4.74 -9.82
C PHE A 32 -0.31 5.63 -11.00
N LEU A 33 0.19 6.82 -10.72
CA LEU A 33 0.64 7.74 -11.75
C LEU A 33 2.14 7.53 -11.96
N LYS A 34 2.49 7.10 -13.14
CA LYS A 34 3.87 6.75 -13.47
C LYS A 34 4.74 7.98 -13.56
N ASP A 35 5.94 7.86 -13.00
CA ASP A 35 6.97 8.92 -13.06
C ASP A 35 6.51 10.20 -12.40
N LYS A 36 5.69 10.07 -11.37
CA LYS A 36 5.22 11.21 -10.57
C LYS A 36 5.62 11.04 -9.13
N PHE A 37 5.84 12.16 -8.47
CA PHE A 37 6.30 12.18 -7.10
C PHE A 37 5.71 13.39 -6.39
N MET A 38 5.18 13.17 -5.18
CA MET A 38 4.64 14.26 -4.38
C MET A 38 5.63 14.60 -3.28
N HIS A 39 6.04 15.86 -3.23
CA HIS A 39 6.94 16.34 -2.20
C HIS A 39 6.12 16.94 -1.07
N THR A 40 5.91 16.18 -0.02
CA THR A 40 5.11 16.60 1.11
C THR A 40 5.59 15.87 2.36
N ASP A 41 4.93 16.10 3.48
CA ASP A 41 5.31 15.45 4.72
C ASP A 41 5.13 13.95 4.63
N ILE A 42 6.10 13.22 5.15
CA ILE A 42 6.13 11.77 5.11
C ILE A 42 5.82 11.25 6.50
N ILE A 43 4.78 10.40 6.58
CA ILE A 43 4.44 9.74 7.83
C ILE A 43 5.46 8.64 8.12
N LEU A 44 5.76 7.85 7.11
CA LEU A 44 6.60 6.68 7.27
C LEU A 44 7.25 6.37 5.93
N SER A 45 8.49 5.91 5.99
CA SER A 45 9.27 5.61 4.80
C SER A 45 10.03 4.33 5.08
N TYR A 46 9.87 3.32 4.21
CA TYR A 46 10.48 2.02 4.47
C TYR A 46 10.61 1.22 3.18
N ASP A 47 11.47 0.19 3.25
CA ASP A 47 11.83 -0.62 2.11
C ASP A 47 11.26 -2.02 2.19
N GLN A 48 11.46 -2.77 1.12
CA GLN A 48 11.16 -4.19 1.06
C GLN A 48 9.67 -4.50 1.08
N VAL A 49 8.90 -3.65 0.41
CA VAL A 49 7.47 -3.89 0.27
C VAL A 49 7.07 -3.71 -1.18
N GLY A 50 6.05 -4.45 -1.59
CA GLY A 50 5.49 -4.28 -2.91
C GLY A 50 4.49 -3.14 -2.94
N PRO A 51 3.99 -2.80 -4.14
CA PRO A 51 3.08 -1.65 -4.27
C PRO A 51 1.76 -1.85 -3.54
N MET A 52 1.22 -3.06 -3.55
CA MET A 52 -0.06 -3.30 -2.90
C MET A 52 0.06 -3.20 -1.40
N MET A 53 1.18 -3.66 -0.83
CA MET A 53 1.38 -3.53 0.60
C MET A 53 1.59 -2.08 0.99
N CYS A 54 2.26 -1.32 0.14
CA CYS A 54 2.44 0.11 0.37
C CYS A 54 1.07 0.80 0.47
N VAL A 55 0.16 0.48 -0.46
CA VAL A 55 -1.18 1.03 -0.43
C VAL A 55 -1.95 0.56 0.79
N ALA A 56 -1.84 -0.74 1.09
CA ALA A 56 -2.56 -1.30 2.23
C ALA A 56 -2.15 -0.62 3.53
N ASP A 57 -0.86 -0.39 3.69
CA ASP A 57 -0.36 0.26 4.90
C ASP A 57 -0.90 1.68 5.00
N CYS A 58 -0.93 2.40 3.89
CA CYS A 58 -1.46 3.76 3.90
C CYS A 58 -2.93 3.78 4.28
N LEU A 59 -3.69 2.82 3.78
CA LEU A 59 -5.11 2.76 4.09
C LEU A 59 -5.37 2.50 5.56
N MET A 60 -4.40 1.91 6.26
CA MET A 60 -4.55 1.65 7.68
C MET A 60 -4.19 2.84 8.56
N TYR A 61 -3.51 3.83 8.01
CA TYR A 61 -3.14 5.01 8.78
C TYR A 61 -4.19 6.09 8.55
N THR A 62 -4.75 6.61 9.62
CA THR A 62 -5.80 7.62 9.52
C THR A 62 -5.37 8.84 8.73
N ASP A 63 -4.12 9.24 8.93
CA ASP A 63 -3.63 10.47 8.32
C ASP A 63 -2.97 10.25 6.97
N CYS A 64 -2.89 9.02 6.49
CA CYS A 64 -2.24 8.77 5.22
C CYS A 64 -3.23 8.97 4.08
N ASN A 65 -2.87 9.80 3.14
CA ASN A 65 -3.75 10.12 2.02
C ASN A 65 -3.16 9.77 0.67
N ALA A 66 -1.87 9.47 0.62
CA ALA A 66 -1.23 9.15 -0.65
C ALA A 66 0.09 8.44 -0.39
N VAL A 67 0.65 7.87 -1.44
CA VAL A 67 1.94 7.20 -1.34
C VAL A 67 2.81 7.58 -2.53
N ASN A 68 4.12 7.62 -2.30
CA ASN A 68 5.12 7.56 -3.35
C ASN A 68 5.75 6.18 -3.28
N TYR A 69 5.83 5.50 -4.39
CA TYR A 69 6.39 4.16 -4.42
C TYR A 69 7.48 4.04 -5.48
N ARG A 70 8.59 3.42 -5.13
CA ARG A 70 9.69 3.18 -6.07
C ARG A 70 9.90 1.67 -6.21
N PRO A 71 9.45 1.09 -7.31
CA PRO A 71 9.54 -0.37 -7.47
C PRO A 71 10.97 -0.88 -7.57
N ASP A 72 11.89 -0.08 -8.11
CA ASP A 72 13.28 -0.54 -8.25
C ASP A 72 13.96 -0.67 -6.89
N GLN A 73 13.44 -0.05 -5.87
CA GLN A 73 13.97 -0.11 -4.51
C GLN A 73 12.99 -0.73 -3.54
N LEU A 74 11.82 -1.13 -4.02
CA LEU A 74 10.73 -1.61 -3.18
C LEU A 74 10.48 -0.66 -2.03
N HIS A 75 10.52 0.64 -2.32
CA HIS A 75 10.48 1.69 -1.30
C HIS A 75 9.13 2.37 -1.27
N CYS A 76 8.57 2.50 -0.08
CA CYS A 76 7.25 3.06 0.13
C CYS A 76 7.33 4.28 1.04
N GLN A 77 6.67 5.37 0.65
CA GLN A 77 6.53 6.55 1.49
C GLN A 77 5.05 6.82 1.69
N LEU A 78 4.63 6.87 2.94
CA LEU A 78 3.26 7.20 3.29
C LEU A 78 3.17 8.71 3.52
N LEU A 79 2.22 9.35 2.86
CA LEU A 79 2.15 10.81 2.81
C LEU A 79 0.90 11.34 3.50
N THR A 80 1.04 12.48 4.17
CA THR A 80 -0.07 13.04 4.92
C THR A 80 -1.07 13.79 4.08
N GLU A 81 -0.63 14.34 2.96
CA GLU A 81 -1.48 15.25 2.19
C GLU A 81 -1.66 14.82 0.77
N THR A 82 -2.80 15.22 0.23
CA THR A 82 -3.04 15.10 -1.19
C THR A 82 -3.12 16.50 -1.75
N ASN A 83 -2.09 16.89 -2.46
CA ASN A 83 -2.11 18.18 -3.15
C ASN A 83 -2.69 18.00 -4.53
N PRO A 84 -3.08 19.09 -5.17
CA PRO A 84 -3.55 18.98 -6.55
C PRO A 84 -2.54 18.30 -7.44
N VAL A 85 -3.04 17.58 -8.42
CA VAL A 85 -2.17 16.81 -9.31
C VAL A 85 -1.14 17.70 -10.00
N ASN A 86 -1.48 18.94 -10.26
CA ASN A 86 -0.57 19.84 -10.94
C ASN A 86 0.65 20.20 -10.07
N GLN A 87 0.67 19.78 -8.81
CA GLN A 87 1.82 20.01 -7.95
C GLN A 87 2.72 18.79 -7.85
N LEU A 88 2.42 17.78 -8.63
CA LEU A 88 3.28 16.61 -8.67
C LEU A 88 4.53 16.91 -9.46
N TRP A 89 5.65 16.40 -8.97
CA TRP A 89 6.92 16.53 -9.65
C TRP A 89 7.12 15.34 -10.57
N ASN A 90 7.86 15.57 -11.64
CA ASN A 90 8.26 14.47 -12.51
C ASN A 90 9.50 13.82 -11.91
N ARG A 91 9.44 12.51 -11.72
CA ARG A 91 10.58 11.76 -11.19
C ARG A 91 10.55 10.37 -11.78
N THR A 92 11.47 10.09 -12.68
CA THR A 92 11.55 8.80 -13.34
C THR A 92 11.68 7.68 -12.31
N GLY A 93 10.89 6.64 -12.46
CA GLY A 93 10.96 5.49 -11.58
C GLY A 93 10.14 5.61 -10.32
N SER A 94 9.46 6.73 -10.11
CA SER A 94 8.59 6.92 -8.96
C SER A 94 7.15 6.83 -9.41
N TYR A 95 6.30 6.28 -8.54
CA TYR A 95 4.86 6.16 -8.80
C TYR A 95 4.11 6.78 -7.65
N TYR A 96 3.13 7.59 -7.97
CA TYR A 96 2.33 8.29 -6.98
C TYR A 96 0.90 7.79 -7.03
N SER A 97 0.29 7.60 -5.88
CA SER A 97 -1.11 7.17 -5.84
C SER A 97 -1.82 7.84 -4.70
N GLN A 98 -3.03 8.31 -4.98
CA GLN A 98 -3.90 8.88 -3.96
C GLN A 98 -4.82 7.80 -3.42
N MET A 99 -5.01 7.80 -2.11
CA MET A 99 -5.83 6.77 -1.49
C MET A 99 -7.29 6.89 -1.84
N GLU A 100 -7.71 8.06 -2.30
CA GLU A 100 -9.10 8.23 -2.68
C GLU A 100 -9.51 7.25 -3.77
N SER A 101 -8.62 6.98 -4.71
CA SER A 101 -8.94 6.06 -5.79
C SER A 101 -9.10 4.62 -5.29
N TRP A 102 -8.41 4.28 -4.20
CA TRP A 102 -8.50 2.94 -3.62
C TRP A 102 -9.69 2.81 -2.69
N ARG A 103 -10.00 3.88 -1.97
CA ARG A 103 -11.10 3.84 -1.02
C ARG A 103 -12.44 3.67 -1.69
N LYS A 104 -12.57 4.14 -2.92
CA LYS A 104 -13.81 3.96 -3.65
C LYS A 104 -14.14 2.49 -3.82
N VAL A 105 -13.13 1.67 -4.00
CA VAL A 105 -13.34 0.24 -4.19
C VAL A 105 -13.66 -0.42 -2.86
N ASN A 106 -13.06 0.04 -1.79
CA ASN A 106 -13.28 -0.55 -0.48
C ASN A 106 -14.62 -0.19 0.13
N LYS A 107 -15.23 0.81 -0.42
CA LYS A 107 -16.50 1.22 0.10
C LYS A 107 -17.58 0.24 -0.28
N ARG A 108 -18.31 -0.20 0.63
CA ARG A 108 -19.31 -1.20 0.31
C ARG A 108 -20.53 -0.99 1.08
#